data_78298fdc15bb589edf2fffca2cc37986
#
_entry.id   78298fdc15bb589edf2fffca2cc37986
#
_cell.length_a   1.000
_cell.length_b   1.000
_cell.length_c   1.000
_cell.angle_alpha   90.00
_cell.angle_beta   90.00
_cell.angle_gamma   90.00
#
_symmetry.space_group_name_H-M   'P 1'
#
loop_
_entity.id
_entity.type
_entity.pdbx_description
1 polymer ?
#
loop_
_entity_poly.entity_id
_entity_poly.type
_entity_poly.pdbx_seq_one_letter_code
_entity_poly.pdbx_strand_id
1 'polypeptide(L)'
;MIKVFRFVAMSVISIAFATFSIAWAQTYTSYDYPGAVATTLNGGPDPQGTSVGSETDTSGLTHGFTLSKKGVTTQFDPPGSTLTTPNFISPQGTIVGAYNDSGGVSHGFILNGGNYTIVDFPGANGTALTGINPSGEMTGFSCSDPACGSTGNASTNHSFTVSKKGAFDSFDPPGAVSSTASTVNPSGAVVGAYRDSGGVTHGYLLYHGTFVTTDFPGGIFTFDGGNNPEGDIIGAWTDSGGVTHGFLLSHGVYTSFDFPGAALTDAAGINPGGIIVGIWVDFAGAVHGFIRTP
;
A
#
# COMPACT_ATOMS: atom_id res chain seq x y z
N MET A 1 54.05 -56.11 37.14
CA MET A 1 52.60 -56.02 36.86
C MET A 1 52.36 -54.70 36.17
N ILE A 2 52.27 -54.68 34.83
CA ILE A 2 52.10 -53.52 34.02
C ILE A 2 50.60 -53.46 33.65
N LYS A 3 49.90 -52.43 34.11
CA LYS A 3 48.45 -52.17 33.72
C LYS A 3 48.40 -51.43 32.40
N VAL A 4 47.89 -52.07 31.37
CA VAL A 4 47.61 -51.50 30.08
C VAL A 4 46.27 -50.78 30.15
N PHE A 5 46.24 -49.45 30.03
CA PHE A 5 45.03 -48.68 29.85
C PHE A 5 44.64 -48.69 28.35
N ARG A 6 43.46 -49.26 28.03
CA ARG A 6 42.81 -49.12 26.69
C ARG A 6 42.05 -47.87 26.65
N PHE A 7 42.45 -46.94 25.80
CA PHE A 7 41.63 -45.79 25.39
C PHE A 7 40.59 -46.26 24.35
N VAL A 8 39.27 -46.10 24.68
CA VAL A 8 38.20 -46.26 23.73
C VAL A 8 37.97 -44.88 23.11
N ALA A 9 38.31 -44.74 21.83
CA ALA A 9 37.97 -43.52 21.05
C ALA A 9 36.48 -43.55 20.71
N MET A 10 35.71 -42.62 21.29
CA MET A 10 34.31 -42.41 20.98
C MET A 10 34.22 -41.47 19.77
N SER A 11 33.92 -42.04 18.59
CA SER A 11 33.67 -41.25 17.37
C SER A 11 32.33 -40.54 17.49
N VAL A 12 32.35 -39.22 17.59
CA VAL A 12 31.14 -38.39 17.49
C VAL A 12 30.80 -38.22 16.01
N ILE A 13 29.77 -38.91 15.57
CA ILE A 13 29.19 -38.70 14.21
C ILE A 13 28.33 -37.47 14.30
N SER A 14 28.81 -36.33 13.77
CA SER A 14 28.02 -35.13 13.56
C SER A 14 27.12 -35.34 12.36
N ILE A 15 25.81 -35.55 12.60
CA ILE A 15 24.80 -35.55 11.54
C ILE A 15 24.43 -34.09 11.26
N ALA A 16 24.93 -33.55 10.16
CA ALA A 16 24.51 -32.27 9.64
C ALA A 16 23.11 -32.43 9.03
N PHE A 17 22.10 -31.92 9.70
CA PHE A 17 20.75 -31.74 9.08
C PHE A 17 20.87 -30.61 8.09
N ALA A 18 20.89 -30.92 6.79
CA ALA A 18 20.62 -29.94 5.75
C ALA A 18 19.15 -29.59 5.78
N THR A 19 18.80 -28.44 6.32
CA THR A 19 17.45 -27.87 6.15
C THR A 19 17.31 -27.44 4.71
N PHE A 20 16.62 -28.23 3.89
CA PHE A 20 16.17 -27.79 2.57
C PHE A 20 15.05 -26.77 2.80
N SER A 21 15.36 -25.50 2.71
CA SER A 21 14.35 -24.45 2.53
C SER A 21 13.78 -24.62 1.14
N ILE A 22 12.55 -25.11 1.01
CA ILE A 22 11.81 -25.03 -0.25
C ILE A 22 11.48 -23.55 -0.41
N ALA A 23 12.28 -22.84 -1.20
CA ALA A 23 11.92 -21.49 -1.65
C ALA A 23 10.74 -21.67 -2.61
N TRP A 24 9.54 -21.30 -2.17
CA TRP A 24 8.40 -21.17 -3.06
C TRP A 24 8.76 -20.07 -4.06
N ALA A 25 8.69 -20.39 -5.36
CA ALA A 25 8.95 -19.42 -6.41
C ALA A 25 7.82 -18.38 -6.36
N GLN A 26 8.17 -17.13 -6.07
CA GLN A 26 7.23 -16.01 -6.11
C GLN A 26 6.62 -15.93 -7.50
N THR A 27 5.29 -15.80 -7.57
CA THR A 27 4.61 -15.67 -8.87
C THR A 27 4.05 -14.26 -9.01
N TYR A 28 4.14 -13.73 -10.23
CA TYR A 28 3.62 -12.43 -10.62
C TYR A 28 2.55 -12.63 -11.69
N THR A 29 1.42 -11.96 -11.52
CA THR A 29 0.34 -11.94 -12.51
C THR A 29 0.03 -10.49 -12.83
N SER A 30 0.11 -10.08 -14.10
CA SER A 30 -0.39 -8.79 -14.57
C SER A 30 -1.90 -8.83 -14.68
N TYR A 31 -2.52 -7.71 -14.39
CA TYR A 31 -3.95 -7.54 -14.55
C TYR A 31 -4.25 -6.21 -15.25
N ASP A 32 -5.03 -6.32 -16.36
CA ASP A 32 -5.56 -5.18 -17.09
C ASP A 32 -7.08 -5.27 -17.12
N TYR A 33 -7.74 -4.18 -16.73
CA TYR A 33 -9.20 -4.11 -16.85
C TYR A 33 -9.60 -4.09 -18.32
N PRO A 34 -10.57 -4.93 -18.76
CA PRO A 34 -10.91 -5.06 -20.17
C PRO A 34 -11.35 -3.73 -20.81
N GLY A 35 -10.59 -3.25 -21.80
CA GLY A 35 -10.88 -2.01 -22.54
C GLY A 35 -10.33 -0.74 -21.93
N ALA A 36 -9.69 -0.79 -20.76
CA ALA A 36 -9.05 0.37 -20.14
C ALA A 36 -7.73 0.73 -20.85
N VAL A 37 -7.35 2.00 -20.76
CA VAL A 37 -6.03 2.50 -21.19
C VAL A 37 -4.99 2.47 -20.06
N ALA A 38 -5.45 2.39 -18.81
CA ALA A 38 -4.62 2.21 -17.62
C ALA A 38 -5.38 1.43 -16.55
N THR A 39 -4.70 0.60 -15.80
CA THR A 39 -5.26 -0.17 -14.69
C THR A 39 -4.36 -0.11 -13.48
N THR A 40 -4.94 0.14 -12.31
CA THR A 40 -4.23 0.10 -11.02
C THR A 40 -4.89 -0.91 -10.09
N LEU A 41 -4.12 -1.57 -9.22
CA LEU A 41 -4.62 -2.30 -8.05
C LEU A 41 -4.08 -1.57 -6.81
N ASN A 42 -4.99 -0.93 -6.06
CA ASN A 42 -4.61 0.02 -5.01
C ASN A 42 -4.70 -0.57 -3.59
N GLY A 43 -5.51 -1.63 -3.40
CA GLY A 43 -5.71 -2.20 -2.07
C GLY A 43 -6.27 -3.61 -2.06
N GLY A 44 -6.08 -4.30 -0.95
CA GLY A 44 -6.43 -5.69 -0.76
C GLY A 44 -5.21 -6.62 -0.99
N PRO A 45 -5.43 -7.93 -1.28
CA PRO A 45 -6.76 -8.55 -1.24
C PRO A 45 -7.30 -8.73 0.18
N ASP A 46 -8.61 -8.61 0.34
CA ASP A 46 -9.31 -8.96 1.58
C ASP A 46 -9.24 -10.49 1.84
N PRO A 47 -9.75 -11.01 2.98
CA PRO A 47 -9.72 -12.44 3.26
C PRO A 47 -10.50 -13.31 2.25
N GLN A 48 -11.43 -12.72 1.49
CA GLN A 48 -12.16 -13.39 0.42
C GLN A 48 -11.38 -13.40 -0.90
N GLY A 49 -10.27 -12.67 -0.97
CA GLY A 49 -9.41 -12.51 -2.12
C GLY A 49 -9.90 -11.45 -3.10
N THR A 50 -10.65 -10.46 -2.60
CA THR A 50 -11.09 -9.31 -3.39
C THR A 50 -10.09 -8.17 -3.24
N SER A 51 -9.65 -7.61 -4.36
CA SER A 51 -8.85 -6.38 -4.44
C SER A 51 -9.68 -5.24 -4.99
N VAL A 52 -9.26 -4.02 -4.72
CA VAL A 52 -9.82 -2.79 -5.32
C VAL A 52 -8.77 -2.09 -6.16
N GLY A 53 -9.24 -1.42 -7.20
CA GLY A 53 -8.38 -0.67 -8.10
C GLY A 53 -9.17 0.34 -8.91
N SER A 54 -8.47 1.08 -9.76
CA SER A 54 -9.08 1.98 -10.71
C SER A 54 -8.65 1.65 -12.13
N GLU A 55 -9.52 1.95 -13.06
CA GLU A 55 -9.28 1.85 -14.49
C GLU A 55 -9.58 3.19 -15.16
N THR A 56 -8.80 3.54 -16.17
CA THR A 56 -9.06 4.73 -16.97
C THR A 56 -9.56 4.29 -18.34
N ASP A 57 -10.74 4.76 -18.72
CA ASP A 57 -11.36 4.46 -20.00
C ASP A 57 -10.72 5.25 -21.15
N THR A 58 -11.15 4.98 -22.39
CA THR A 58 -10.67 5.66 -23.59
C THR A 58 -11.11 7.12 -23.70
N SER A 59 -12.06 7.57 -22.88
CA SER A 59 -12.47 8.99 -22.79
C SER A 59 -11.65 9.78 -21.76
N GLY A 60 -10.82 9.09 -20.96
CA GLY A 60 -9.99 9.66 -19.89
C GLY A 60 -10.70 9.76 -18.54
N LEU A 61 -11.88 9.17 -18.39
CA LEU A 61 -12.54 9.03 -17.08
C LEU A 61 -11.92 7.87 -16.31
N THR A 62 -11.80 8.04 -14.99
CA THR A 62 -11.26 7.02 -14.11
C THR A 62 -12.36 6.47 -13.20
N HIS A 63 -12.57 5.17 -13.26
CA HIS A 63 -13.60 4.43 -12.55
C HIS A 63 -13.01 3.51 -11.50
N GLY A 64 -13.70 3.35 -10.37
CA GLY A 64 -13.36 2.37 -9.36
C GLY A 64 -13.87 0.97 -9.74
N PHE A 65 -13.13 -0.07 -9.38
CA PHE A 65 -13.60 -1.45 -9.52
C PHE A 65 -13.16 -2.34 -8.37
N THR A 66 -13.90 -3.44 -8.18
CA THR A 66 -13.45 -4.59 -7.40
C THR A 66 -12.99 -5.71 -8.34
N LEU A 67 -11.95 -6.44 -7.95
CA LEU A 67 -11.45 -7.64 -8.62
C LEU A 67 -11.53 -8.81 -7.65
N SER A 68 -12.41 -9.78 -7.91
CA SER A 68 -12.53 -10.99 -7.08
C SER A 68 -11.38 -11.97 -7.38
N LYS A 69 -11.12 -12.91 -6.46
CA LYS A 69 -10.16 -14.02 -6.65
C LYS A 69 -10.43 -14.85 -7.92
N LYS A 70 -11.66 -14.82 -8.43
CA LYS A 70 -12.06 -15.56 -9.66
C LYS A 70 -11.85 -14.73 -10.92
N GLY A 71 -11.30 -13.52 -10.83
CA GLY A 71 -11.12 -12.62 -11.97
C GLY A 71 -12.40 -11.86 -12.37
N VAL A 72 -13.46 -11.91 -11.57
CA VAL A 72 -14.70 -11.17 -11.85
C VAL A 72 -14.52 -9.74 -11.32
N THR A 73 -14.82 -8.76 -12.17
CA THR A 73 -14.80 -7.33 -11.84
C THR A 73 -16.19 -6.77 -11.69
N THR A 74 -16.31 -5.77 -10.83
CA THR A 74 -17.52 -4.95 -10.71
C THR A 74 -17.08 -3.49 -10.60
N GLN A 75 -17.50 -2.67 -11.58
CA GLN A 75 -17.24 -1.24 -11.59
C GLN A 75 -18.21 -0.51 -10.66
N PHE A 76 -17.76 0.57 -10.06
CA PHE A 76 -18.56 1.44 -9.20
C PHE A 76 -18.01 2.86 -9.17
N ASP A 77 -18.91 3.85 -9.02
CA ASP A 77 -18.56 5.26 -8.91
C ASP A 77 -19.51 5.98 -7.94
N PRO A 78 -19.02 6.90 -7.10
CA PRO A 78 -19.88 7.85 -6.41
C PRO A 78 -20.69 8.68 -7.41
N PRO A 79 -21.95 9.00 -7.12
CA PRO A 79 -22.79 9.80 -8.03
C PRO A 79 -22.16 11.16 -8.36
N GLY A 80 -21.98 11.44 -9.65
CA GLY A 80 -21.41 12.70 -10.15
C GLY A 80 -19.89 12.78 -10.13
N SER A 81 -19.20 11.67 -9.85
CA SER A 81 -17.74 11.62 -9.92
C SER A 81 -17.23 11.70 -11.36
N THR A 82 -16.08 12.34 -11.52
CA THR A 82 -15.28 12.38 -12.76
C THR A 82 -14.03 11.53 -12.67
N LEU A 83 -13.62 11.17 -11.45
CA LEU A 83 -12.52 10.30 -11.14
C LEU A 83 -12.87 9.54 -9.86
N THR A 84 -12.69 8.23 -9.83
CA THR A 84 -12.87 7.37 -8.64
C THR A 84 -11.64 6.54 -8.40
N THR A 85 -11.04 6.68 -7.21
CA THR A 85 -9.86 5.92 -6.76
C THR A 85 -10.19 5.21 -5.46
N PRO A 86 -10.63 3.95 -5.50
CA PRO A 86 -10.71 3.14 -4.28
C PRO A 86 -9.28 2.78 -3.85
N ASN A 87 -8.97 3.07 -2.58
CA ASN A 87 -7.61 2.90 -2.05
C ASN A 87 -7.47 1.65 -1.18
N PHE A 88 -8.55 1.25 -0.49
CA PHE A 88 -8.49 0.08 0.39
C PHE A 88 -9.84 -0.62 0.53
N ILE A 89 -9.79 -1.93 0.81
CA ILE A 89 -10.95 -2.76 1.16
C ILE A 89 -10.72 -3.44 2.50
N SER A 90 -11.66 -3.27 3.44
CA SER A 90 -11.59 -3.92 4.74
C SER A 90 -11.96 -5.41 4.64
N PRO A 91 -11.61 -6.25 5.66
CA PRO A 91 -12.05 -7.64 5.72
C PRO A 91 -13.57 -7.85 5.68
N GLN A 92 -14.36 -6.83 6.00
CA GLN A 92 -15.83 -6.84 5.94
C GLN A 92 -16.38 -6.38 4.58
N GLY A 93 -15.52 -6.06 3.61
CA GLY A 93 -15.91 -5.60 2.27
C GLY A 93 -16.26 -4.10 2.20
N THR A 94 -15.97 -3.33 3.25
CA THR A 94 -16.09 -1.87 3.20
C THR A 94 -14.93 -1.30 2.40
N ILE A 95 -15.20 -0.49 1.39
CA ILE A 95 -14.22 0.16 0.55
C ILE A 95 -14.11 1.63 0.95
N VAL A 96 -12.87 2.13 1.05
CA VAL A 96 -12.58 3.55 1.23
C VAL A 96 -11.70 4.04 0.08
N GLY A 97 -11.82 5.34 -0.23
CA GLY A 97 -11.06 5.93 -1.33
C GLY A 97 -11.33 7.42 -1.48
N ALA A 98 -10.98 7.94 -2.64
CA ALA A 98 -11.24 9.30 -3.03
C ALA A 98 -11.98 9.35 -4.38
N TYR A 99 -12.74 10.41 -4.60
CA TYR A 99 -13.30 10.72 -5.90
C TYR A 99 -13.26 12.22 -6.15
N ASN A 100 -13.20 12.62 -7.42
CA ASN A 100 -13.37 14.01 -7.78
C ASN A 100 -14.80 14.25 -8.26
N ASP A 101 -15.41 15.32 -7.77
CA ASP A 101 -16.69 15.80 -8.28
C ASP A 101 -16.55 16.48 -9.66
N SER A 102 -17.65 16.96 -10.22
CA SER A 102 -17.66 17.67 -11.51
C SER A 102 -16.95 19.03 -11.46
N GLY A 103 -16.68 19.57 -10.28
CA GLY A 103 -15.90 20.79 -10.05
C GLY A 103 -14.40 20.52 -9.91
N GLY A 104 -13.99 19.24 -9.90
CA GLY A 104 -12.61 18.82 -9.70
C GLY A 104 -12.17 18.79 -8.23
N VAL A 105 -13.11 18.89 -7.29
CA VAL A 105 -12.82 18.80 -5.85
C VAL A 105 -12.72 17.33 -5.44
N SER A 106 -11.66 16.99 -4.70
CA SER A 106 -11.45 15.66 -4.17
C SER A 106 -12.16 15.46 -2.83
N HIS A 107 -12.93 14.38 -2.74
CA HIS A 107 -13.69 13.98 -1.56
C HIS A 107 -13.29 12.56 -1.14
N GLY A 108 -13.20 12.32 0.18
CA GLY A 108 -13.12 10.96 0.71
C GLY A 108 -14.47 10.26 0.61
N PHE A 109 -14.50 8.96 0.32
CA PHE A 109 -15.72 8.16 0.34
C PHE A 109 -15.55 6.84 1.10
N ILE A 110 -16.68 6.37 1.65
CA ILE A 110 -16.87 5.02 2.18
C ILE A 110 -17.98 4.38 1.34
N LEU A 111 -17.71 3.21 0.77
CA LEU A 111 -18.71 2.36 0.11
C LEU A 111 -18.96 1.12 0.95
N ASN A 112 -20.16 0.96 1.49
CA ASN A 112 -20.55 -0.19 2.30
C ASN A 112 -21.95 -0.68 1.89
N GLY A 113 -22.03 -1.94 1.45
CA GLY A 113 -23.29 -2.55 1.03
C GLY A 113 -24.01 -1.76 -0.09
N GLY A 114 -23.27 -1.13 -0.99
CA GLY A 114 -23.80 -0.32 -2.10
C GLY A 114 -24.14 1.12 -1.72
N ASN A 115 -23.95 1.53 -0.47
CA ASN A 115 -24.23 2.89 0.00
C ASN A 115 -22.94 3.69 0.12
N TYR A 116 -22.94 4.91 -0.43
CA TYR A 116 -21.84 5.86 -0.30
C TYR A 116 -22.05 6.80 0.88
N THR A 117 -20.97 7.02 1.63
CA THR A 117 -20.89 8.10 2.64
C THR A 117 -19.67 8.95 2.30
N ILE A 118 -19.88 10.26 2.19
CA ILE A 118 -18.80 11.21 1.93
C ILE A 118 -18.16 11.61 3.24
N VAL A 119 -16.84 11.69 3.24
CA VAL A 119 -16.03 12.02 4.42
C VAL A 119 -15.02 13.08 4.02
N ASP A 120 -15.26 14.33 4.43
CA ASP A 120 -14.37 15.45 4.19
C ASP A 120 -13.74 15.94 5.49
N PHE A 121 -12.44 16.22 5.44
CA PHE A 121 -11.72 16.78 6.57
C PHE A 121 -12.17 18.23 6.81
N PRO A 122 -12.57 18.61 8.04
CA PRO A 122 -13.12 19.93 8.31
C PRO A 122 -12.15 21.06 7.95
N GLY A 123 -12.58 21.93 7.02
CA GLY A 123 -11.83 23.11 6.59
C GLY A 123 -10.75 22.85 5.53
N ALA A 124 -10.59 21.64 5.05
CA ALA A 124 -9.71 21.35 3.91
C ALA A 124 -10.42 21.67 2.58
N ASN A 125 -9.63 21.93 1.53
CA ASN A 125 -10.14 22.12 0.17
C ASN A 125 -10.27 20.79 -0.58
N GLY A 126 -9.57 19.74 -0.13
CA GLY A 126 -9.70 18.39 -0.66
C GLY A 126 -9.38 17.34 0.42
N THR A 127 -9.96 16.15 0.27
CA THR A 127 -9.80 15.03 1.20
C THR A 127 -9.69 13.71 0.43
N ALA A 128 -8.79 12.83 0.88
CA ALA A 128 -8.73 11.44 0.43
C ALA A 128 -8.71 10.50 1.64
N LEU A 129 -9.51 9.43 1.61
CA LEU A 129 -9.36 8.28 2.50
C LEU A 129 -8.45 7.25 1.83
N THR A 130 -7.52 6.68 2.60
CA THR A 130 -6.47 5.80 2.08
C THR A 130 -6.50 4.41 2.67
N GLY A 131 -6.98 4.25 3.90
CA GLY A 131 -7.03 2.96 4.59
C GLY A 131 -8.16 2.87 5.59
N ILE A 132 -8.53 1.64 5.95
CA ILE A 132 -9.51 1.34 7.00
C ILE A 132 -9.14 0.04 7.69
N ASN A 133 -9.09 0.04 9.03
CA ASN A 133 -8.88 -1.19 9.80
C ASN A 133 -10.22 -1.86 10.18
N PRO A 134 -10.19 -3.11 10.71
CA PRO A 134 -11.40 -3.84 11.09
C PRO A 134 -12.24 -3.17 12.19
N SER A 135 -11.67 -2.27 12.99
CA SER A 135 -12.41 -1.51 14.01
C SER A 135 -13.18 -0.32 13.42
N GLY A 136 -12.92 0.01 12.15
CA GLY A 136 -13.52 1.13 11.44
C GLY A 136 -12.78 2.45 11.65
N GLU A 137 -11.55 2.42 12.16
CA GLU A 137 -10.65 3.56 12.11
C GLU A 137 -10.07 3.67 10.70
N MET A 138 -10.03 4.88 10.16
CA MET A 138 -9.57 5.15 8.80
C MET A 138 -8.38 6.11 8.82
N THR A 139 -7.54 5.99 7.80
CA THR A 139 -6.48 6.95 7.48
C THR A 139 -6.82 7.74 6.24
N GLY A 140 -6.15 8.89 6.10
CA GLY A 140 -6.27 9.72 4.93
C GLY A 140 -5.31 10.91 4.97
N PHE A 141 -5.47 11.77 3.99
CA PHE A 141 -4.82 13.07 3.99
C PHE A 141 -5.80 14.14 3.51
N SER A 142 -5.62 15.33 4.06
CA SER A 142 -6.30 16.55 3.66
C SER A 142 -5.31 17.48 2.97
N CYS A 143 -5.77 18.38 2.13
CA CYS A 143 -4.90 19.33 1.46
C CYS A 143 -5.56 20.68 1.23
N SER A 144 -4.74 21.70 1.03
CA SER A 144 -5.20 23.03 0.65
C SER A 144 -5.47 23.18 -0.85
N ASP A 145 -5.07 22.20 -1.67
CA ASP A 145 -5.39 22.13 -3.09
C ASP A 145 -6.70 21.36 -3.29
N PRO A 146 -7.73 21.88 -3.97
CA PRO A 146 -8.98 21.17 -4.22
C PRO A 146 -8.82 19.83 -4.93
N ALA A 147 -7.84 19.71 -5.83
CA ALA A 147 -7.56 18.47 -6.59
C ALA A 147 -6.64 17.48 -5.86
N CYS A 148 -6.59 17.57 -4.55
CA CYS A 148 -5.84 16.73 -3.62
C CYS A 148 -5.86 15.24 -4.00
N GLY A 149 -4.69 14.65 -4.18
CA GLY A 149 -4.56 13.21 -4.32
C GLY A 149 -4.70 12.64 -5.74
N SER A 150 -5.40 13.28 -6.65
CA SER A 150 -5.57 12.77 -8.02
C SER A 150 -4.63 13.41 -9.03
N THR A 151 -4.40 14.70 -8.90
CA THR A 151 -3.48 15.50 -9.73
C THR A 151 -2.78 16.58 -8.91
N GLY A 152 -3.12 16.63 -7.61
CA GLY A 152 -2.76 17.70 -6.70
C GLY A 152 -1.29 17.68 -6.31
N ASN A 153 -0.84 18.85 -5.88
CA ASN A 153 0.50 19.03 -5.36
C ASN A 153 0.62 18.38 -3.97
N ALA A 154 1.25 17.20 -3.89
CA ALA A 154 1.49 16.50 -2.63
C ALA A 154 2.20 17.35 -1.55
N SER A 155 2.76 18.52 -1.93
CA SER A 155 3.39 19.45 -0.99
C SER A 155 2.43 20.14 -0.02
N THR A 156 1.12 19.99 -0.21
CA THR A 156 0.08 20.58 0.67
C THR A 156 -0.68 19.55 1.49
N ASN A 157 -0.26 18.28 1.43
CA ASN A 157 -0.95 17.19 2.12
C ASN A 157 -0.56 17.14 3.60
N HIS A 158 -1.56 16.86 4.45
CA HIS A 158 -1.40 16.58 5.88
C HIS A 158 -2.15 15.31 6.24
N SER A 159 -1.47 14.39 6.92
CA SER A 159 -2.01 13.11 7.36
C SER A 159 -3.09 13.29 8.41
N PHE A 160 -4.08 12.40 8.41
CA PHE A 160 -5.02 12.26 9.51
C PHE A 160 -5.45 10.82 9.73
N THR A 161 -5.94 10.54 10.93
CA THR A 161 -6.85 9.43 11.21
C THR A 161 -8.26 9.97 11.46
N VAL A 162 -9.26 9.15 11.16
CA VAL A 162 -10.65 9.42 11.53
C VAL A 162 -11.24 8.17 12.17
N SER A 163 -11.78 8.35 13.38
CA SER A 163 -12.43 7.26 14.11
C SER A 163 -13.74 6.86 13.44
N LYS A 164 -14.24 5.67 13.71
CA LYS A 164 -15.58 5.20 13.27
C LYS A 164 -16.71 6.18 13.65
N LYS A 165 -16.51 7.03 14.67
CA LYS A 165 -17.48 8.03 15.11
C LYS A 165 -17.34 9.38 14.40
N GLY A 166 -16.40 9.50 13.45
CA GLY A 166 -16.16 10.74 12.68
C GLY A 166 -15.26 11.75 13.39
N ALA A 167 -14.57 11.38 14.46
CA ALA A 167 -13.58 12.27 15.10
C ALA A 167 -12.26 12.18 14.33
N PHE A 168 -11.79 13.32 13.81
CA PHE A 168 -10.52 13.47 13.12
C PHE A 168 -9.39 13.80 14.10
N ASP A 169 -8.21 13.24 13.83
CA ASP A 169 -6.94 13.55 14.47
C ASP A 169 -5.87 13.75 13.38
N SER A 170 -5.40 15.00 13.23
CA SER A 170 -4.40 15.37 12.22
C SER A 170 -3.00 15.29 12.81
N PHE A 171 -2.06 14.80 12.02
CA PHE A 171 -0.67 14.64 12.42
C PHE A 171 0.29 14.76 11.24
N ASP A 172 1.53 15.17 11.51
CA ASP A 172 2.65 15.11 10.58
C ASP A 172 3.88 14.53 11.28
N PRO A 173 4.73 13.74 10.60
CA PRO A 173 6.03 13.34 11.14
C PRO A 173 6.91 14.57 11.46
N PRO A 174 7.78 14.50 12.49
CA PRO A 174 8.68 15.58 12.83
C PRO A 174 9.57 16.00 11.65
N GLY A 175 9.57 17.30 11.31
CA GLY A 175 10.33 17.85 10.19
C GLY A 175 9.65 17.74 8.82
N ALA A 176 8.45 17.18 8.76
CA ALA A 176 7.67 17.13 7.53
C ALA A 176 7.19 18.52 7.09
N VAL A 177 7.24 18.78 5.79
CA VAL A 177 6.56 19.91 5.15
C VAL A 177 5.22 19.46 4.53
N SER A 178 5.08 18.17 4.29
CA SER A 178 3.83 17.52 3.92
C SER A 178 3.88 16.04 4.29
N SER A 179 2.72 15.42 4.50
CA SER A 179 2.63 13.99 4.80
C SER A 179 1.37 13.36 4.23
N THR A 180 1.43 12.05 4.00
CA THR A 180 0.32 11.22 3.52
C THR A 180 0.29 9.95 4.34
N ALA A 181 -0.78 9.71 5.10
CA ALA A 181 -1.04 8.42 5.71
C ALA A 181 -1.59 7.46 4.65
N SER A 182 -1.02 6.26 4.53
CA SER A 182 -1.44 5.25 3.54
C SER A 182 -2.43 4.25 4.13
N THR A 183 -2.04 3.53 5.17
CA THR A 183 -2.92 2.52 5.78
C THR A 183 -2.78 2.48 7.29
N VAL A 184 -3.80 1.92 7.95
CA VAL A 184 -3.79 1.60 9.37
C VAL A 184 -4.11 0.11 9.56
N ASN A 185 -3.25 -0.61 10.27
CA ASN A 185 -3.49 -2.02 10.57
C ASN A 185 -4.37 -2.23 11.81
N PRO A 186 -4.77 -3.48 12.14
CA PRO A 186 -5.62 -3.75 13.31
C PRO A 186 -5.02 -3.37 14.67
N SER A 187 -3.70 -3.22 14.79
CA SER A 187 -3.03 -2.77 16.01
C SER A 187 -2.99 -1.24 16.16
N GLY A 188 -3.50 -0.49 15.16
CA GLY A 188 -3.45 0.97 15.12
C GLY A 188 -2.11 1.52 14.62
N ALA A 189 -1.25 0.68 14.03
CA ALA A 189 -0.03 1.13 13.40
C ALA A 189 -0.37 1.76 12.03
N VAL A 190 0.01 3.02 11.83
CA VAL A 190 -0.17 3.78 10.59
C VAL A 190 1.15 3.84 9.84
N VAL A 191 1.12 3.58 8.54
CA VAL A 191 2.26 3.80 7.65
C VAL A 191 1.91 4.82 6.58
N GLY A 192 2.94 5.43 5.99
CA GLY A 192 2.76 6.43 4.96
C GLY A 192 4.08 7.06 4.54
N ALA A 193 4.01 8.24 3.96
CA ALA A 193 5.19 8.98 3.56
C ALA A 193 5.11 10.45 3.98
N TYR A 194 6.28 11.07 4.13
CA TYR A 194 6.38 12.50 4.36
C TYR A 194 7.53 13.10 3.54
N ARG A 195 7.39 14.35 3.21
CA ARG A 195 8.43 15.11 2.52
C ARG A 195 9.09 16.06 3.51
N ASP A 196 10.42 16.05 3.56
CA ASP A 196 11.20 16.97 4.37
C ASP A 196 11.41 18.34 3.70
N SER A 197 12.01 19.30 4.40
CA SER A 197 12.33 20.63 3.88
C SER A 197 13.40 20.62 2.78
N GLY A 198 14.19 19.55 2.64
CA GLY A 198 15.14 19.31 1.57
C GLY A 198 14.50 18.79 0.30
N GLY A 199 13.22 18.41 0.38
CA GLY A 199 12.45 17.85 -0.75
C GLY A 199 12.58 16.35 -0.91
N VAL A 200 13.20 15.65 0.06
CA VAL A 200 13.30 14.19 0.07
C VAL A 200 12.01 13.59 0.64
N THR A 201 11.53 12.53 0.01
CA THR A 201 10.39 11.76 0.51
C THR A 201 10.87 10.54 1.27
N HIS A 202 10.36 10.40 2.48
CA HIS A 202 10.68 9.35 3.45
C HIS A 202 9.45 8.51 3.76
N GLY A 203 9.62 7.20 3.97
CA GLY A 203 8.61 6.36 4.58
C GLY A 203 8.50 6.59 6.09
N TYR A 204 7.35 6.35 6.68
CA TYR A 204 7.18 6.39 8.13
C TYR A 204 6.23 5.33 8.66
N LEU A 205 6.50 4.90 9.89
CA LEU A 205 5.61 4.15 10.76
C LEU A 205 5.26 5.01 11.98
N LEU A 206 3.98 5.24 12.23
CA LEU A 206 3.44 5.82 13.46
C LEU A 206 2.80 4.73 14.29
N TYR A 207 3.32 4.50 15.49
CA TYR A 207 2.75 3.54 16.44
C TYR A 207 2.82 4.05 17.87
N HIS A 208 1.68 4.07 18.57
CA HIS A 208 1.54 4.61 19.94
C HIS A 208 2.13 6.01 20.10
N GLY A 209 1.90 6.90 19.13
CA GLY A 209 2.39 8.28 19.13
C GLY A 209 3.88 8.43 18.83
N THR A 210 4.57 7.36 18.49
CA THR A 210 6.00 7.39 18.12
C THR A 210 6.15 7.23 16.60
N PHE A 211 6.89 8.16 15.97
CA PHE A 211 7.27 8.07 14.57
C PHE A 211 8.63 7.38 14.43
N VAL A 212 8.71 6.48 13.46
CA VAL A 212 9.94 5.84 13.01
C VAL A 212 10.03 6.02 11.50
N THR A 213 11.17 6.52 11.01
CA THR A 213 11.45 6.60 9.58
C THR A 213 11.77 5.19 9.06
N THR A 214 11.17 4.82 7.93
CA THR A 214 11.25 3.50 7.31
C THR A 214 11.88 3.56 5.91
N ASP A 215 12.97 4.31 5.76
CA ASP A 215 13.63 4.47 4.46
C ASP A 215 14.29 3.18 3.99
N PHE A 216 14.09 2.85 2.72
CA PHE A 216 14.79 1.75 2.09
C PHE A 216 16.31 2.06 2.03
N PRO A 217 17.19 1.15 2.48
CA PRO A 217 18.62 1.40 2.55
C PRO A 217 19.23 1.74 1.17
N GLY A 218 19.78 2.96 1.03
CA GLY A 218 20.36 3.46 -0.22
C GLY A 218 19.35 4.07 -1.19
N GLY A 219 18.07 4.14 -0.85
CA GLY A 219 17.06 4.84 -1.62
C GLY A 219 17.20 6.36 -1.53
N ILE A 220 16.79 7.06 -2.60
CA ILE A 220 16.65 8.52 -2.64
C ILE A 220 15.19 8.97 -2.44
N PHE A 221 14.29 8.03 -2.39
CA PHE A 221 12.84 8.16 -2.17
C PHE A 221 12.34 6.87 -1.54
N THR A 222 11.46 6.96 -0.54
CA THR A 222 10.72 5.83 0.01
C THR A 222 9.28 6.24 0.31
N PHE A 223 8.35 5.41 -0.12
CA PHE A 223 6.91 5.56 0.13
C PHE A 223 6.35 4.25 0.67
N ASP A 224 5.84 4.26 1.91
CA ASP A 224 5.18 3.10 2.51
C ASP A 224 3.71 3.07 2.04
N GLY A 225 3.40 2.14 1.13
CA GLY A 225 2.08 1.99 0.51
C GLY A 225 1.07 1.25 1.38
N GLY A 226 1.53 0.31 2.20
CA GLY A 226 0.64 -0.49 3.03
C GLY A 226 1.31 -1.31 4.11
N ASN A 227 0.51 -1.75 5.09
CA ASN A 227 0.93 -2.67 6.14
C ASN A 227 -0.13 -3.74 6.42
N ASN A 228 0.32 -4.90 6.93
CA ASN A 228 -0.54 -5.99 7.33
C ASN A 228 -0.62 -6.13 8.87
N PRO A 229 -1.47 -7.04 9.41
CA PRO A 229 -1.56 -7.32 10.86
C PRO A 229 -0.27 -7.87 11.47
N GLU A 230 0.57 -8.53 10.68
CA GLU A 230 1.86 -9.12 11.08
C GLU A 230 2.94 -8.04 11.26
N GLY A 231 2.68 -6.81 10.79
CA GLY A 231 3.60 -5.68 10.86
C GLY A 231 4.57 -5.60 9.67
N ASP A 232 4.33 -6.38 8.62
CA ASP A 232 5.04 -6.20 7.37
C ASP A 232 4.61 -4.90 6.71
N ILE A 233 5.55 -4.19 6.09
CA ILE A 233 5.32 -2.93 5.37
C ILE A 233 5.74 -3.15 3.91
N ILE A 234 4.92 -2.66 2.99
CA ILE A 234 5.22 -2.66 1.55
C ILE A 234 5.15 -1.24 0.99
N GLY A 235 5.77 -1.05 -0.15
CA GLY A 235 5.70 0.24 -0.84
C GLY A 235 6.65 0.33 -2.02
N ALA A 236 7.09 1.55 -2.33
CA ALA A 236 8.01 1.85 -3.39
C ALA A 236 9.25 2.59 -2.87
N TRP A 237 10.39 2.34 -3.49
CA TRP A 237 11.62 3.07 -3.26
C TRP A 237 12.31 3.36 -4.59
N THR A 238 13.04 4.47 -4.67
CA THR A 238 13.76 4.85 -5.89
C THR A 238 15.25 4.77 -5.64
N ASP A 239 15.96 4.13 -6.54
CA ASP A 239 17.41 3.99 -6.49
C ASP A 239 18.12 5.28 -6.95
N SER A 240 19.45 5.33 -6.82
CA SER A 240 20.27 6.48 -7.25
C SER A 240 20.28 6.71 -8.77
N GLY A 241 19.82 5.74 -9.55
CA GLY A 241 19.64 5.83 -11.01
C GLY A 241 18.27 6.39 -11.41
N GLY A 242 17.37 6.60 -10.44
CA GLY A 242 16.01 7.09 -10.68
C GLY A 242 14.99 5.99 -11.04
N VAL A 243 15.33 4.72 -10.87
CA VAL A 243 14.41 3.60 -11.10
C VAL A 243 13.62 3.32 -9.82
N THR A 244 12.31 3.16 -9.96
CA THR A 244 11.42 2.87 -8.82
C THR A 244 11.09 1.37 -8.76
N HIS A 245 11.31 0.80 -7.59
CA HIS A 245 11.17 -0.60 -7.26
C HIS A 245 10.13 -0.80 -6.16
N GLY A 246 9.44 -1.95 -6.15
CA GLY A 246 8.67 -2.38 -5.00
C GLY A 246 9.57 -2.87 -3.86
N PHE A 247 9.11 -2.76 -2.63
CA PHE A 247 9.78 -3.37 -1.47
C PHE A 247 8.81 -4.04 -0.50
N LEU A 248 9.37 -4.96 0.26
CA LEU A 248 8.78 -5.56 1.45
C LEU A 248 9.76 -5.39 2.62
N LEU A 249 9.32 -4.75 3.69
CA LEU A 249 9.99 -4.74 4.99
C LEU A 249 9.27 -5.73 5.91
N SER A 250 9.93 -6.83 6.22
CA SER A 250 9.40 -7.88 7.11
C SER A 250 10.43 -8.23 8.17
N HIS A 251 10.03 -8.24 9.45
CA HIS A 251 10.92 -8.54 10.59
C HIS A 251 12.23 -7.73 10.59
N GLY A 252 12.16 -6.46 10.14
CA GLY A 252 13.32 -5.57 10.06
C GLY A 252 14.24 -5.81 8.85
N VAL A 253 13.85 -6.68 7.92
CA VAL A 253 14.62 -6.99 6.70
C VAL A 253 13.92 -6.40 5.48
N TYR A 254 14.61 -5.54 4.75
CA TYR A 254 14.15 -5.00 3.47
C TYR A 254 14.47 -5.99 2.33
N THR A 255 13.48 -6.23 1.49
CA THR A 255 13.60 -7.00 0.26
C THR A 255 13.03 -6.18 -0.89
N SER A 256 13.86 -5.83 -1.88
CA SER A 256 13.40 -5.20 -3.11
C SER A 256 12.87 -6.24 -4.08
N PHE A 257 11.86 -5.89 -4.87
CA PHE A 257 11.34 -6.72 -5.94
C PHE A 257 10.79 -5.88 -7.09
N ASP A 258 10.79 -6.46 -8.29
CA ASP A 258 10.21 -5.87 -9.48
C ASP A 258 9.27 -6.84 -10.17
N PHE A 259 8.21 -6.31 -10.77
CA PHE A 259 7.44 -7.08 -11.73
C PHE A 259 8.34 -7.38 -12.95
N PRO A 260 8.37 -8.63 -13.44
CA PRO A 260 9.24 -9.01 -14.55
C PRO A 260 9.04 -8.14 -15.80
N GLY A 261 10.07 -7.41 -16.22
CA GLY A 261 10.01 -6.53 -17.39
C GLY A 261 9.43 -5.14 -17.14
N ALA A 262 9.25 -4.75 -15.87
CA ALA A 262 8.77 -3.41 -15.52
C ALA A 262 9.86 -2.34 -15.66
N ALA A 263 9.45 -1.14 -16.04
CA ALA A 263 10.23 0.09 -15.91
C ALA A 263 10.03 0.73 -14.51
N LEU A 264 8.92 0.41 -13.83
CA LEU A 264 8.58 0.84 -12.49
C LEU A 264 7.70 -0.21 -11.83
N THR A 265 7.92 -0.48 -10.53
CA THR A 265 7.05 -1.32 -9.69
C THR A 265 6.72 -0.59 -8.40
N ASP A 266 5.43 -0.50 -8.05
CA ASP A 266 4.95 0.11 -6.81
C ASP A 266 3.93 -0.82 -6.12
N ALA A 267 4.20 -1.16 -4.86
CA ALA A 267 3.34 -2.04 -4.06
C ALA A 267 2.37 -1.21 -3.21
N ALA A 268 1.08 -1.48 -3.36
CA ALA A 268 0.01 -0.67 -2.76
C ALA A 268 -0.77 -1.39 -1.65
N GLY A 269 -0.93 -2.71 -1.72
CA GLY A 269 -1.69 -3.48 -0.74
C GLY A 269 -1.05 -4.83 -0.41
N ILE A 270 -1.13 -5.24 0.85
CA ILE A 270 -0.64 -6.54 1.34
C ILE A 270 -1.66 -7.16 2.29
N ASN A 271 -1.90 -8.46 2.15
CA ASN A 271 -2.73 -9.21 3.08
C ASN A 271 -1.91 -10.04 4.09
N PRO A 272 -2.54 -10.64 5.13
CA PRO A 272 -1.85 -11.51 6.09
C PRO A 272 -1.13 -12.71 5.46
N GLY A 273 -1.57 -13.18 4.30
CA GLY A 273 -0.94 -14.28 3.58
C GLY A 273 0.27 -13.87 2.74
N GLY A 274 0.69 -12.59 2.79
CA GLY A 274 1.83 -12.07 2.03
C GLY A 274 1.54 -11.88 0.53
N ILE A 275 0.27 -11.92 0.11
CA ILE A 275 -0.13 -11.55 -1.25
C ILE A 275 -0.06 -10.03 -1.34
N ILE A 276 0.69 -9.53 -2.33
CA ILE A 276 0.88 -8.10 -2.59
C ILE A 276 0.18 -7.75 -3.90
N VAL A 277 -0.52 -6.62 -3.90
CA VAL A 277 -1.05 -5.98 -5.11
C VAL A 277 -0.43 -4.61 -5.29
N GLY A 278 -0.45 -4.12 -6.54
CA GLY A 278 0.13 -2.81 -6.84
C GLY A 278 0.06 -2.51 -8.32
N ILE A 279 0.93 -1.61 -8.77
CA ILE A 279 1.06 -1.21 -10.15
C ILE A 279 2.46 -1.51 -10.69
N TRP A 280 2.55 -1.78 -11.97
CA TRP A 280 3.78 -1.78 -12.70
C TRP A 280 3.61 -0.99 -14.00
N VAL A 281 4.68 -0.39 -14.46
CA VAL A 281 4.69 0.40 -15.71
C VAL A 281 5.65 -0.28 -16.67
N ASP A 282 5.23 -0.47 -17.90
CA ASP A 282 6.07 -1.01 -18.95
C ASP A 282 7.02 0.05 -19.54
N PHE A 283 7.95 -0.34 -20.40
CA PHE A 283 8.86 0.60 -21.07
C PHE A 283 8.21 1.50 -22.11
N ALA A 284 6.93 1.25 -22.47
CA ALA A 284 6.13 2.14 -23.31
C ALA A 284 5.35 3.18 -22.48
N GLY A 285 5.36 3.06 -21.14
CA GLY A 285 4.67 3.94 -20.22
C GLY A 285 3.22 3.50 -19.92
N ALA A 286 2.80 2.30 -20.33
CA ALA A 286 1.49 1.77 -19.98
C ALA A 286 1.45 1.31 -18.53
N VAL A 287 0.34 1.60 -17.83
CA VAL A 287 0.13 1.30 -16.40
C VAL A 287 -0.75 0.08 -16.26
N HIS A 288 -0.29 -0.88 -15.50
CA HIS A 288 -0.90 -2.18 -15.28
C HIS A 288 -1.03 -2.47 -13.78
N GLY A 289 -2.08 -3.20 -13.38
CA GLY A 289 -2.14 -3.82 -12.07
C GLY A 289 -1.29 -5.07 -11.98
N PHE A 290 -0.80 -5.43 -10.79
CA PHE A 290 -0.17 -6.73 -10.55
C PHE A 290 -0.64 -7.39 -9.26
N ILE A 291 -0.53 -8.71 -9.23
CA ILE A 291 -0.67 -9.54 -8.04
C ILE A 291 0.62 -10.36 -7.92
N ARG A 292 1.28 -10.25 -6.75
CA ARG A 292 2.45 -11.06 -6.38
C ARG A 292 2.03 -12.02 -5.25
N THR A 293 2.28 -13.31 -5.45
CA THR A 293 2.08 -14.33 -4.41
C THR A 293 3.43 -14.86 -3.91
N PRO A 294 3.53 -15.19 -2.60
CA PRO A 294 4.73 -15.77 -2.00
C PRO A 294 5.22 -17.03 -2.70
#